data_5c930cfb2b28d64b5a942aad12c24c27
#
_entry.id   5c930cfb2b28d64b5a942aad12c24c27
#
_cell.length_a   1.000
_cell.length_b   1.000
_cell.length_c   1.000
_cell.angle_alpha   90.00
_cell.angle_beta   90.00
_cell.angle_gamma   90.00
#
_symmetry.space_group_name_H-M   'P 1'
#
loop_
_entity.id
_entity.type
_entity.pdbx_description
1 polymer ?
#
loop_
_entity_poly.entity_id
_entity_poly.type
_entity_poly.pdbx_seq_one_letter_code
_entity_poly.pdbx_strand_id
1 'polypeptide(L)'
;MKRAALYVRVSTQEQKNSGLSVDSQIDALEKYCEEQGYTVAGIYNDAGISARKKYTKRPALLQLLEDCKKHEIDIILFTRLDRWFRAVAGYYEVQSVLDACKVPWRAIWEDYETETSQGIFKVNIMLSVAQAEADRDSEKIRSVMEFKRNNKEYIGGKVPVGYRIEGKKIVKDEKTRGIIEDMFEHYFQTFSKAGTADYILSKYPDFVRTRTRLVKIMSSPA
;
A
#
# COMPACT_ATOMS: atom_id res chain seq x y z
N MET A 1 -29.33 20.45 15.37
CA MET A 1 -28.46 20.42 14.18
C MET A 1 -27.51 19.26 14.35
N LYS A 2 -27.26 18.45 13.28
CA LYS A 2 -26.26 17.36 13.34
C LYS A 2 -24.86 17.96 13.29
N ARG A 3 -23.97 17.43 14.11
CA ARG A 3 -22.53 17.78 14.12
C ARG A 3 -21.80 16.88 13.14
N ALA A 4 -21.32 17.44 12.05
CA ALA A 4 -20.67 16.73 10.95
C ALA A 4 -19.14 16.77 11.07
N ALA A 5 -18.49 15.63 11.00
CA ALA A 5 -17.06 15.52 10.85
C ALA A 5 -16.71 15.43 9.35
N LEU A 6 -15.83 16.30 8.88
CA LEU A 6 -15.38 16.31 7.48
C LEU A 6 -14.07 15.52 7.36
N TYR A 7 -14.11 14.39 6.66
CA TYR A 7 -12.92 13.60 6.42
C TYR A 7 -12.39 13.79 5.01
N VAL A 8 -11.15 14.24 4.89
CA VAL A 8 -10.49 14.52 3.61
C VAL A 8 -9.17 13.76 3.50
N ARG A 9 -8.88 13.29 2.29
CA ARG A 9 -7.65 12.57 1.98
C ARG A 9 -7.29 12.69 0.52
N VAL A 10 -6.02 12.95 0.24
CA VAL A 10 -5.42 12.86 -1.10
C VAL A 10 -4.10 12.09 -1.01
N SER A 11 -3.82 11.21 -1.97
CA SER A 11 -2.50 10.60 -2.08
C SER A 11 -1.57 11.55 -2.85
N THR A 12 -0.25 11.42 -2.60
CA THR A 12 0.78 12.21 -3.32
C THR A 12 0.71 12.06 -4.84
N GLN A 13 0.19 10.95 -5.33
CA GLN A 13 0.03 10.68 -6.76
C GLN A 13 -1.25 11.30 -7.33
N GLU A 14 -2.32 11.36 -6.53
CA GLU A 14 -3.60 11.96 -6.89
C GLU A 14 -3.54 13.49 -6.88
N GLN A 15 -2.76 14.09 -5.99
CA GLN A 15 -2.46 15.53 -6.01
C GLN A 15 -1.84 15.98 -7.35
N LYS A 16 -1.06 15.10 -8.01
CA LYS A 16 -0.40 15.41 -9.29
C LYS A 16 -1.30 15.23 -10.50
N ASN A 17 -2.28 14.32 -10.45
CA ASN A 17 -2.98 13.84 -11.65
C ASN A 17 -4.46 14.23 -11.75
N SER A 18 -5.15 14.61 -10.69
CA SER A 18 -6.62 14.73 -10.71
C SER A 18 -7.19 16.11 -10.36
N GLY A 19 -6.34 17.09 -10.02
CA GLY A 19 -6.83 18.44 -9.66
C GLY A 19 -7.70 18.51 -8.39
N LEU A 20 -7.98 17.39 -7.74
CA LEU A 20 -8.73 17.31 -6.48
C LEU A 20 -7.81 17.65 -5.31
N SER A 21 -7.74 18.94 -4.98
CA SER A 21 -7.00 19.40 -3.81
C SER A 21 -7.73 19.05 -2.51
N VAL A 22 -7.03 19.10 -1.40
CA VAL A 22 -7.65 19.02 -0.05
C VAL A 22 -8.69 20.13 0.11
N ASP A 23 -8.33 21.34 -0.30
CA ASP A 23 -9.18 22.53 -0.17
C ASP A 23 -10.50 22.38 -0.94
N SER A 24 -10.46 21.88 -2.19
CA SER A 24 -11.67 21.64 -2.97
C SER A 24 -12.60 20.57 -2.36
N GLN A 25 -12.03 19.60 -1.62
CA GLN A 25 -12.85 18.64 -0.87
C GLN A 25 -13.49 19.29 0.34
N ILE A 26 -12.74 20.12 1.08
CA ILE A 26 -13.26 20.84 2.25
C ILE A 26 -14.39 21.76 1.81
N ASP A 27 -14.18 22.61 0.81
CA ASP A 27 -15.20 23.53 0.28
C ASP A 27 -16.50 22.82 -0.10
N ALA A 28 -16.38 21.67 -0.79
CA ALA A 28 -17.55 20.88 -1.18
C ALA A 28 -18.29 20.29 0.02
N LEU A 29 -17.56 19.84 1.05
CA LEU A 29 -18.13 19.27 2.27
C LEU A 29 -18.78 20.36 3.14
N GLU A 30 -18.18 21.53 3.25
CA GLU A 30 -18.72 22.66 4.00
C GLU A 30 -20.01 23.16 3.33
N LYS A 31 -20.00 23.34 2.01
CA LYS A 31 -21.20 23.69 1.25
C LYS A 31 -22.33 22.67 1.45
N TYR A 32 -22.02 21.37 1.42
CA TYR A 32 -22.98 20.34 1.71
C TYR A 32 -23.55 20.46 3.14
N CYS A 33 -22.71 20.77 4.13
CA CYS A 33 -23.16 21.01 5.51
C CYS A 33 -24.14 22.19 5.59
N GLU A 34 -23.85 23.31 4.91
CA GLU A 34 -24.74 24.47 4.84
C GLU A 34 -26.08 24.10 4.22
N GLU A 35 -26.09 23.40 3.09
CA GLU A 35 -27.30 22.96 2.39
C GLU A 35 -28.16 22.02 3.25
N GLN A 36 -27.54 21.14 4.07
CA GLN A 36 -28.25 20.19 4.94
C GLN A 36 -28.54 20.75 6.35
N GLY A 37 -28.07 21.95 6.67
CA GLY A 37 -28.22 22.54 8.00
C GLY A 37 -27.41 21.80 9.07
N TYR A 38 -26.22 21.28 8.73
CA TYR A 38 -25.31 20.64 9.66
C TYR A 38 -24.30 21.65 10.21
N THR A 39 -23.80 21.40 11.41
CA THR A 39 -22.68 22.17 11.99
C THR A 39 -21.39 21.37 11.81
N VAL A 40 -20.34 22.00 11.30
CA VAL A 40 -19.02 21.35 11.19
C VAL A 40 -18.41 21.20 12.59
N ALA A 41 -18.24 19.95 13.04
CA ALA A 41 -17.61 19.62 14.32
C ALA A 41 -16.08 19.62 14.23
N GLY A 42 -15.53 19.24 13.07
CA GLY A 42 -14.09 19.22 12.83
C GLY A 42 -13.73 18.76 11.44
N ILE A 43 -12.49 19.06 11.01
CA ILE A 43 -11.92 18.66 9.74
C ILE A 43 -10.76 17.70 10.03
N TYR A 44 -10.84 16.48 9.49
CA TYR A 44 -9.89 15.39 9.69
C TYR A 44 -9.14 15.12 8.38
N ASN A 45 -7.86 15.48 8.34
CA ASN A 45 -7.07 15.48 7.12
C ASN A 45 -5.91 14.50 7.18
N ASP A 46 -5.98 13.43 6.40
CA ASP A 46 -4.92 12.42 6.20
C ASP A 46 -4.20 12.60 4.84
N ALA A 47 -3.94 13.84 4.41
CA ALA A 47 -3.23 14.12 3.16
C ALA A 47 -1.85 13.45 3.12
N GLY A 48 -1.47 12.92 1.95
CA GLY A 48 -0.20 12.20 1.75
C GLY A 48 -0.19 10.76 2.25
N ILE A 49 -1.26 10.29 2.90
CA ILE A 49 -1.36 8.93 3.41
C ILE A 49 -2.17 8.07 2.43
N SER A 50 -1.59 6.94 1.99
CA SER A 50 -2.27 6.01 1.09
C SER A 50 -3.43 5.29 1.79
N ALA A 51 -4.61 5.21 1.15
CA ALA A 51 -5.75 4.42 1.63
C ALA A 51 -5.49 2.90 1.69
N ARG A 52 -4.39 2.41 1.10
CA ARG A 52 -3.94 1.01 1.22
C ARG A 52 -3.25 0.71 2.55
N LYS A 53 -2.80 1.74 3.28
CA LYS A 53 -2.22 1.55 4.61
C LYS A 53 -3.32 1.16 5.59
N LYS A 54 -2.94 0.35 6.60
CA LYS A 54 -3.84 0.03 7.72
C LYS A 54 -4.35 1.34 8.33
N TYR A 55 -5.60 1.36 8.77
CA TYR A 55 -6.24 2.53 9.38
C TYR A 55 -5.46 3.05 10.61
N THR A 56 -4.76 2.17 11.33
CA THR A 56 -3.87 2.52 12.46
C THR A 56 -2.69 3.45 12.08
N LYS A 57 -2.43 3.64 10.78
CA LYS A 57 -1.42 4.57 10.27
C LYS A 57 -2.03 5.85 9.69
N ARG A 58 -3.28 6.13 10.01
CA ARG A 58 -4.05 7.31 9.59
C ARG A 58 -4.42 8.13 10.83
N PRO A 59 -3.56 9.06 11.26
CA PRO A 59 -3.71 9.76 12.54
C PRO A 59 -5.01 10.57 12.61
N ALA A 60 -5.42 11.24 11.51
CA ALA A 60 -6.66 11.99 11.51
C ALA A 60 -7.89 11.07 11.61
N LEU A 61 -7.86 9.89 10.97
CA LEU A 61 -8.92 8.90 11.16
C LEU A 61 -8.97 8.37 12.59
N LEU A 62 -7.83 8.12 13.23
CA LEU A 62 -7.80 7.68 14.62
C LEU A 62 -8.40 8.74 15.55
N GLN A 63 -8.05 10.02 15.35
CA GLN A 63 -8.64 11.11 16.11
C GLN A 63 -10.15 11.20 15.91
N LEU A 64 -10.61 11.08 14.64
CA LEU A 64 -12.03 11.03 14.30
C LEU A 64 -12.78 9.94 15.07
N LEU A 65 -12.22 8.73 15.14
CA LEU A 65 -12.82 7.61 15.87
C LEU A 65 -12.89 7.87 17.39
N GLU A 66 -11.87 8.51 17.97
CA GLU A 66 -11.90 8.88 19.39
C GLU A 66 -12.97 9.95 19.67
N ASP A 67 -13.14 10.92 18.77
CA ASP A 67 -14.17 11.96 18.93
C ASP A 67 -15.58 11.39 18.70
N CYS A 68 -15.74 10.35 17.83
CA CYS A 68 -16.99 9.58 17.76
C CYS A 68 -17.31 8.86 19.08
N LYS A 69 -16.33 8.27 19.75
CA LYS A 69 -16.50 7.61 21.06
C LYS A 69 -16.90 8.59 22.17
N LYS A 70 -16.49 9.85 22.07
CA LYS A 70 -16.91 10.92 23.00
C LYS A 70 -18.29 11.48 22.69
N HIS A 71 -18.97 10.97 21.66
CA HIS A 71 -20.26 11.49 21.19
C HIS A 71 -20.22 12.96 20.76
N GLU A 72 -19.11 13.42 20.22
CA GLU A 72 -18.95 14.79 19.71
C GLU A 72 -19.37 14.92 18.24
N ILE A 73 -19.60 13.79 17.54
CA ILE A 73 -19.91 13.67 16.11
C ILE A 73 -21.21 12.90 15.93
N ASP A 74 -22.08 13.40 15.06
CA ASP A 74 -23.36 12.78 14.73
C ASP A 74 -23.38 12.15 13.33
N ILE A 75 -22.49 12.62 12.43
CA ILE A 75 -22.32 12.08 11.07
C ILE A 75 -20.90 12.35 10.56
N ILE A 76 -20.37 11.43 9.75
CA ILE A 76 -19.10 11.63 9.04
C ILE A 76 -19.40 11.87 7.56
N LEU A 77 -18.78 12.88 6.97
CA LEU A 77 -18.91 13.24 5.57
C LEU A 77 -17.56 13.15 4.88
N PHE A 78 -17.53 12.60 3.67
CA PHE A 78 -16.39 12.59 2.78
C PHE A 78 -16.87 12.66 1.33
N THR A 79 -15.98 12.96 0.40
CA THR A 79 -16.38 13.20 -1.00
C THR A 79 -16.69 11.91 -1.73
N ARG A 80 -15.82 10.90 -1.63
CA ARG A 80 -15.94 9.61 -2.34
C ARG A 80 -15.47 8.46 -1.46
N LEU A 81 -15.99 7.28 -1.72
CA LEU A 81 -15.68 6.07 -0.95
C LEU A 81 -14.20 5.68 -1.01
N ASP A 82 -13.53 5.93 -2.14
CA ASP A 82 -12.10 5.68 -2.29
C ASP A 82 -11.22 6.60 -1.42
N ARG A 83 -11.78 7.70 -0.91
CA ARG A 83 -11.18 8.55 0.12
C ARG A 83 -11.31 7.92 1.50
N TRP A 84 -12.42 7.26 1.74
CA TRP A 84 -12.69 6.57 2.98
C TRP A 84 -11.87 5.28 3.10
N PHE A 85 -12.11 4.29 2.25
CA PHE A 85 -11.38 3.02 2.21
C PHE A 85 -11.15 2.52 0.78
N ARG A 86 -9.98 1.87 0.55
CA ARG A 86 -9.69 1.09 -0.67
C ARG A 86 -9.64 -0.43 -0.43
N ALA A 87 -9.56 -0.85 0.83
CA ALA A 87 -9.49 -2.26 1.20
C ALA A 87 -10.67 -2.60 2.10
N VAL A 88 -11.41 -3.63 1.73
CA VAL A 88 -12.62 -4.09 2.42
C VAL A 88 -12.34 -4.47 3.87
N ALA A 89 -11.20 -5.14 4.15
CA ALA A 89 -10.84 -5.53 5.50
C ALA A 89 -10.73 -4.33 6.47
N GLY A 90 -10.09 -3.22 6.04
CA GLY A 90 -9.98 -2.03 6.88
C GLY A 90 -11.30 -1.29 7.09
N TYR A 91 -12.23 -1.43 6.16
CA TYR A 91 -13.58 -0.88 6.28
C TYR A 91 -14.32 -1.50 7.47
N TYR A 92 -14.39 -2.83 7.54
CA TYR A 92 -15.16 -3.50 8.60
C TYR A 92 -14.62 -3.22 10.01
N GLU A 93 -13.30 -3.08 10.17
CA GLU A 93 -12.69 -2.73 11.45
C GLU A 93 -13.17 -1.35 11.95
N VAL A 94 -13.19 -0.35 11.06
CA VAL A 94 -13.65 1.00 11.39
C VAL A 94 -15.16 1.05 11.52
N GLN A 95 -15.90 0.37 10.63
CA GLN A 95 -17.37 0.32 10.69
C GLN A 95 -17.85 -0.25 12.02
N SER A 96 -17.20 -1.28 12.55
CA SER A 96 -17.54 -1.85 13.88
C SER A 96 -17.46 -0.79 15.00
N VAL A 97 -16.48 0.10 14.94
CA VAL A 97 -16.36 1.20 15.92
C VAL A 97 -17.48 2.22 15.73
N LEU A 98 -17.77 2.59 14.49
CA LEU A 98 -18.82 3.56 14.17
C LEU A 98 -20.22 3.03 14.54
N ASP A 99 -20.48 1.75 14.31
CA ASP A 99 -21.74 1.09 14.69
C ASP A 99 -21.93 1.10 16.22
N ALA A 100 -20.84 0.84 16.97
CA ALA A 100 -20.89 0.93 18.44
C ALA A 100 -21.16 2.36 18.94
N CYS A 101 -20.67 3.37 18.23
CA CYS A 101 -20.93 4.78 18.53
C CYS A 101 -22.24 5.30 17.92
N LYS A 102 -22.89 4.52 17.04
CA LYS A 102 -24.09 4.90 16.27
C LYS A 102 -23.87 6.13 15.38
N VAL A 103 -22.67 6.27 14.82
CA VAL A 103 -22.29 7.38 13.94
C VAL A 103 -22.31 6.90 12.50
N PRO A 104 -23.31 7.32 11.68
CA PRO A 104 -23.37 7.04 10.27
C PRO A 104 -22.36 7.87 9.49
N TRP A 105 -22.14 7.49 8.23
CA TRP A 105 -21.37 8.27 7.29
C TRP A 105 -22.06 8.39 5.92
N ARG A 106 -21.63 9.38 5.13
CA ARG A 106 -22.12 9.64 3.78
C ARG A 106 -21.01 10.12 2.85
N ALA A 107 -20.99 9.57 1.63
CA ALA A 107 -20.20 10.06 0.51
C ALA A 107 -21.04 11.10 -0.27
N ILE A 108 -20.57 12.36 -0.35
CA ILE A 108 -21.42 13.43 -0.93
C ILE A 108 -21.44 13.44 -2.46
N TRP A 109 -20.44 12.86 -3.14
CA TRP A 109 -20.40 12.75 -4.60
C TRP A 109 -20.79 11.38 -5.13
N GLU A 110 -21.13 10.46 -4.24
CA GLU A 110 -21.58 9.11 -4.56
C GLU A 110 -22.79 8.78 -3.71
N ASP A 111 -23.68 7.98 -4.24
CA ASP A 111 -24.88 7.57 -3.52
C ASP A 111 -24.61 6.38 -2.58
N TYR A 112 -23.69 6.61 -1.62
CA TYR A 112 -23.35 5.68 -0.54
C TYR A 112 -23.49 6.36 0.83
N GLU A 113 -24.19 5.71 1.72
CA GLU A 113 -24.41 6.18 3.09
C GLU A 113 -24.75 5.01 4.02
N THR A 114 -24.71 5.23 5.33
CA THR A 114 -25.06 4.23 6.35
C THR A 114 -26.16 4.71 7.31
N GLU A 115 -26.91 5.74 6.97
CA GLU A 115 -28.02 6.25 7.76
C GLU A 115 -29.27 5.39 7.62
N THR A 116 -29.46 4.75 6.45
CA THR A 116 -30.64 3.92 6.14
C THR A 116 -30.26 2.46 5.91
N SER A 117 -31.21 1.55 6.15
CA SER A 117 -31.01 0.13 5.87
C SER A 117 -30.76 -0.14 4.38
N GLN A 118 -31.33 0.68 3.48
CA GLN A 118 -31.11 0.59 2.03
C GLN A 118 -29.67 1.03 1.67
N GLY A 119 -29.19 2.10 2.28
CA GLY A 119 -27.81 2.56 2.10
C GLY A 119 -26.81 1.53 2.59
N ILE A 120 -27.00 0.97 3.79
CA ILE A 120 -26.17 -0.11 4.33
C ILE A 120 -26.16 -1.32 3.39
N PHE A 121 -27.31 -1.74 2.88
CA PHE A 121 -27.41 -2.84 1.93
C PHE A 121 -26.63 -2.56 0.65
N LYS A 122 -26.74 -1.36 0.08
CA LYS A 122 -26.00 -0.92 -1.11
C LYS A 122 -24.50 -0.94 -0.89
N VAL A 123 -24.04 -0.43 0.25
CA VAL A 123 -22.62 -0.47 0.65
C VAL A 123 -22.13 -1.91 0.75
N ASN A 124 -22.87 -2.81 1.39
CA ASN A 124 -22.49 -4.21 1.53
C ASN A 124 -22.37 -4.93 0.18
N ILE A 125 -23.30 -4.67 -0.77
CA ILE A 125 -23.19 -5.21 -2.13
C ILE A 125 -21.92 -4.69 -2.80
N MET A 126 -21.65 -3.40 -2.74
CA MET A 126 -20.46 -2.80 -3.34
C MET A 126 -19.17 -3.39 -2.75
N LEU A 127 -19.11 -3.56 -1.44
CA LEU A 127 -17.97 -4.18 -0.76
C LEU A 127 -17.78 -5.65 -1.18
N SER A 128 -18.87 -6.39 -1.34
CA SER A 128 -18.83 -7.79 -1.81
C SER A 128 -18.31 -7.90 -3.24
N VAL A 129 -18.72 -6.99 -4.13
CA VAL A 129 -18.21 -6.92 -5.51
C VAL A 129 -16.72 -6.57 -5.50
N ALA A 130 -16.31 -5.55 -4.74
CA ALA A 130 -14.91 -5.14 -4.64
C ALA A 130 -14.01 -6.27 -4.09
N GLN A 131 -14.49 -7.04 -3.13
CA GLN A 131 -13.78 -8.21 -2.61
C GLN A 131 -13.64 -9.30 -3.67
N ALA A 132 -14.74 -9.63 -4.38
CA ALA A 132 -14.71 -10.63 -5.44
C ALA A 132 -13.77 -10.25 -6.60
N GLU A 133 -13.66 -8.96 -6.93
CA GLU A 133 -12.69 -8.46 -7.93
C GLU A 133 -11.26 -8.63 -7.44
N ALA A 134 -10.97 -8.27 -6.18
CA ALA A 134 -9.64 -8.43 -5.59
C ALA A 134 -9.21 -9.91 -5.53
N ASP A 135 -10.12 -10.81 -5.22
CA ASP A 135 -9.87 -12.26 -5.18
C ASP A 135 -9.57 -12.80 -6.59
N ARG A 136 -10.36 -12.41 -7.60
CA ARG A 136 -10.11 -12.76 -9.01
C ARG A 136 -8.76 -12.27 -9.51
N ASP A 137 -8.37 -11.05 -9.17
CA ASP A 137 -7.07 -10.50 -9.56
C ASP A 137 -5.91 -11.26 -8.88
N SER A 138 -6.09 -11.63 -7.61
CA SER A 138 -5.14 -12.48 -6.87
C SER A 138 -4.98 -13.86 -7.51
N GLU A 139 -6.08 -14.49 -7.94
CA GLU A 139 -6.08 -15.77 -8.65
C GLU A 139 -5.38 -15.68 -10.00
N LYS A 140 -5.65 -14.62 -10.79
CA LYS A 140 -4.95 -14.38 -12.07
C LYS A 140 -3.44 -14.23 -11.87
N ILE A 141 -3.03 -13.41 -10.88
CA ILE A 141 -1.61 -13.24 -10.57
C ILE A 141 -0.97 -14.57 -10.18
N ARG A 142 -1.64 -15.37 -9.34
CA ARG A 142 -1.16 -16.68 -8.90
C ARG A 142 -0.98 -17.62 -10.09
N SER A 143 -1.98 -17.71 -10.96
CA SER A 143 -1.95 -18.54 -12.17
C SER A 143 -0.80 -18.14 -13.10
N VAL A 144 -0.58 -16.84 -13.33
CA VAL A 144 0.54 -16.34 -14.14
C VAL A 144 1.89 -16.68 -13.50
N MET A 145 2.01 -16.55 -12.18
CA MET A 145 3.25 -16.88 -11.46
C MET A 145 3.53 -18.39 -11.51
N GLU A 146 2.51 -19.22 -11.40
CA GLU A 146 2.61 -20.68 -11.52
C GLU A 146 3.01 -21.10 -12.93
N PHE A 147 2.38 -20.54 -13.96
CA PHE A 147 2.77 -20.74 -15.35
C PHE A 147 4.24 -20.41 -15.59
N LYS A 148 4.69 -19.24 -15.14
CA LYS A 148 6.09 -18.83 -15.25
C LYS A 148 7.04 -19.77 -14.52
N ARG A 149 6.65 -20.25 -13.32
CA ARG A 149 7.45 -21.22 -12.53
C ARG A 149 7.59 -22.54 -13.27
N ASN A 150 6.50 -23.07 -13.81
CA ASN A 150 6.49 -24.33 -14.57
C ASN A 150 7.35 -24.24 -15.84
N ASN A 151 7.37 -23.07 -16.49
CA ASN A 151 8.20 -22.79 -17.66
C ASN A 151 9.64 -22.37 -17.29
N LYS A 152 10.01 -22.38 -16.00
CA LYS A 152 11.31 -21.90 -15.51
C LYS A 152 11.63 -20.46 -15.97
N GLU A 153 10.58 -19.63 -16.10
CA GLU A 153 10.73 -18.21 -16.41
C GLU A 153 11.07 -17.40 -15.16
N TYR A 154 11.72 -16.27 -15.35
CA TYR A 154 11.96 -15.31 -14.29
C TYR A 154 10.65 -14.69 -13.80
N ILE A 155 10.39 -14.84 -12.51
CA ILE A 155 9.13 -14.40 -11.87
C ILE A 155 9.24 -13.05 -11.15
N GLY A 156 10.39 -12.40 -11.22
CA GLY A 156 10.61 -11.09 -10.59
C GLY A 156 11.58 -11.16 -9.40
N GLY A 157 11.91 -9.99 -8.85
CA GLY A 157 12.85 -9.84 -7.74
C GLY A 157 14.21 -9.29 -8.19
N LYS A 158 15.23 -9.42 -7.33
CA LYS A 158 16.61 -9.07 -7.70
C LYS A 158 17.29 -10.28 -8.31
N VAL A 159 17.88 -10.08 -9.49
CA VAL A 159 18.71 -11.12 -10.09
C VAL A 159 19.98 -11.29 -9.23
N PRO A 160 20.33 -12.53 -8.86
CA PRO A 160 21.57 -12.79 -8.13
C PRO A 160 22.78 -12.30 -8.90
N VAL A 161 23.83 -11.89 -8.19
CA VAL A 161 25.10 -11.48 -8.82
C VAL A 161 25.71 -12.71 -9.49
N GLY A 162 26.27 -12.53 -10.69
CA GLY A 162 26.74 -13.65 -11.52
C GLY A 162 25.70 -14.18 -12.51
N TYR A 163 24.48 -13.62 -12.46
CA TYR A 163 23.40 -13.99 -13.38
C TYR A 163 22.82 -12.75 -14.05
N ARG A 164 22.22 -12.94 -15.22
CA ARG A 164 21.48 -11.93 -15.99
C ARG A 164 20.16 -12.48 -16.51
N ILE A 165 19.26 -11.60 -16.89
CA ILE A 165 18.04 -11.99 -17.57
C ILE A 165 18.30 -12.00 -19.07
N GLU A 166 18.03 -13.13 -19.71
CA GLU A 166 18.07 -13.26 -21.16
C GLU A 166 16.73 -13.85 -21.63
N GLY A 167 16.02 -13.07 -22.42
CA GLY A 167 14.62 -13.35 -22.70
C GLY A 167 13.80 -13.35 -21.42
N LYS A 168 13.21 -14.47 -21.05
CA LYS A 168 12.41 -14.64 -19.82
C LYS A 168 13.09 -15.52 -18.77
N LYS A 169 14.37 -15.86 -18.94
CA LYS A 169 15.09 -16.80 -18.07
C LYS A 169 16.29 -16.14 -17.41
N ILE A 170 16.66 -16.66 -16.26
CA ILE A 170 17.93 -16.32 -15.61
C ILE A 170 19.01 -17.21 -16.20
N VAL A 171 20.06 -16.60 -16.74
CA VAL A 171 21.25 -17.27 -17.27
C VAL A 171 22.51 -16.76 -16.57
N LYS A 172 23.59 -17.53 -16.61
CA LYS A 172 24.89 -17.07 -16.08
C LYS A 172 25.35 -15.84 -16.86
N ASP A 173 25.87 -14.85 -16.17
CA ASP A 173 26.44 -13.66 -16.78
C ASP A 173 27.93 -13.86 -17.03
N GLU A 174 28.30 -14.10 -18.29
CA GLU A 174 29.69 -14.35 -18.69
C GLU A 174 30.65 -13.21 -18.30
N LYS A 175 30.16 -11.97 -18.17
CA LYS A 175 30.99 -10.84 -17.76
C LYS A 175 31.43 -10.92 -16.29
N THR A 176 30.62 -11.50 -15.45
CA THR A 176 30.86 -11.59 -14.00
C THR A 176 31.20 -12.98 -13.54
N ARG A 177 31.05 -13.97 -14.41
CA ARG A 177 31.27 -15.40 -14.11
C ARG A 177 32.66 -15.64 -13.53
N GLY A 178 33.73 -15.22 -14.24
CA GLY A 178 35.09 -15.44 -13.79
C GLY A 178 35.39 -14.81 -12.44
N ILE A 179 34.79 -13.65 -12.13
CA ILE A 179 34.96 -12.98 -10.84
C ILE A 179 34.28 -13.79 -9.73
N ILE A 180 33.10 -14.35 -10.00
CA ILE A 180 32.37 -15.18 -9.03
C ILE A 180 33.12 -16.49 -8.77
N GLU A 181 33.63 -17.14 -9.81
CA GLU A 181 34.42 -18.38 -9.72
C GLU A 181 35.68 -18.11 -8.87
N ASP A 182 36.46 -17.08 -9.18
CA ASP A 182 37.63 -16.66 -8.41
C ASP A 182 37.31 -16.33 -6.93
N MET A 183 36.18 -15.67 -6.68
CA MET A 183 35.73 -15.37 -5.33
C MET A 183 35.46 -16.65 -4.52
N PHE A 184 34.78 -17.63 -5.10
CA PHE A 184 34.49 -18.89 -4.40
C PHE A 184 35.74 -19.77 -4.27
N GLU A 185 36.64 -19.81 -5.26
CA GLU A 185 37.94 -20.50 -5.17
C GLU A 185 38.79 -19.95 -4.01
N HIS A 186 38.92 -18.63 -3.93
CA HIS A 186 39.65 -17.99 -2.83
C HIS A 186 39.00 -18.26 -1.48
N TYR A 187 37.66 -18.25 -1.43
CA TYR A 187 36.96 -18.59 -0.19
C TYR A 187 37.21 -20.04 0.26
N PHE A 188 37.18 -21.00 -0.66
CA PHE A 188 37.43 -22.40 -0.32
C PHE A 188 38.87 -22.68 0.10
N GLN A 189 39.83 -21.85 -0.33
CA GLN A 189 41.20 -21.95 0.11
C GLN A 189 41.41 -21.34 1.50
N THR A 190 40.74 -20.25 1.84
CA THR A 190 41.00 -19.46 3.05
C THR A 190 39.95 -19.64 4.14
N PHE A 191 38.75 -20.10 3.79
CA PHE A 191 37.55 -20.15 4.64
C PHE A 191 37.22 -18.83 5.33
N SER A 192 37.73 -17.72 4.80
CA SER A 192 37.55 -16.36 5.31
C SER A 192 36.70 -15.49 4.39
N LYS A 193 35.43 -15.29 4.70
CA LYS A 193 34.57 -14.36 3.93
C LYS A 193 35.12 -12.93 3.90
N ALA A 194 35.71 -12.52 5.01
CA ALA A 194 36.27 -11.19 5.15
C ALA A 194 37.51 -11.02 4.27
N GLY A 195 38.46 -11.98 4.35
CA GLY A 195 39.70 -11.97 3.52
C GLY A 195 39.36 -12.11 2.03
N THR A 196 38.39 -12.96 1.68
CA THR A 196 37.91 -13.06 0.29
C THR A 196 37.31 -11.77 -0.24
N ALA A 197 36.53 -11.07 0.60
CA ALA A 197 35.97 -9.78 0.19
C ALA A 197 37.07 -8.74 -0.07
N ASP A 198 38.11 -8.69 0.78
CA ASP A 198 39.26 -7.78 0.59
C ASP A 198 40.09 -8.15 -0.66
N TYR A 199 40.29 -9.43 -0.92
CA TYR A 199 40.92 -9.95 -2.14
C TYR A 199 40.17 -9.51 -3.40
N ILE A 200 38.86 -9.73 -3.45
CA ILE A 200 38.03 -9.35 -4.61
C ILE A 200 37.98 -7.84 -4.81
N LEU A 201 37.87 -7.05 -3.75
CA LEU A 201 37.94 -5.58 -3.84
C LEU A 201 39.24 -5.09 -4.42
N SER A 202 40.35 -5.73 -4.06
CA SER A 202 41.68 -5.39 -4.58
C SER A 202 41.83 -5.78 -6.05
N LYS A 203 41.38 -6.98 -6.42
CA LYS A 203 41.55 -7.52 -7.78
C LYS A 203 40.57 -7.01 -8.80
N TYR A 204 39.30 -6.73 -8.35
CA TYR A 204 38.19 -6.28 -9.19
C TYR A 204 37.44 -5.07 -8.60
N PRO A 205 38.09 -3.88 -8.56
CA PRO A 205 37.56 -2.72 -7.86
C PRO A 205 36.22 -2.23 -8.42
N ASP A 206 35.94 -2.45 -9.70
CA ASP A 206 34.70 -2.02 -10.37
C ASP A 206 33.52 -3.00 -10.21
N PHE A 207 33.76 -4.21 -9.70
CA PHE A 207 32.74 -5.23 -9.59
C PHE A 207 31.71 -4.93 -8.49
N VAL A 208 32.19 -4.67 -7.28
CA VAL A 208 31.34 -4.33 -6.12
C VAL A 208 32.09 -3.38 -5.22
N ARG A 209 31.47 -2.28 -4.82
CA ARG A 209 32.13 -1.19 -4.09
C ARG A 209 32.28 -1.41 -2.58
N THR A 210 31.68 -2.46 -1.99
CA THR A 210 31.69 -2.61 -0.53
C THR A 210 31.91 -4.07 -0.09
N ARG A 211 32.75 -4.23 0.93
CA ARG A 211 33.01 -5.51 1.61
C ARG A 211 31.73 -6.20 2.09
N THR A 212 30.85 -5.44 2.72
CA THR A 212 29.55 -5.98 3.25
C THR A 212 28.72 -6.62 2.15
N ARG A 213 28.72 -6.05 0.93
CA ARG A 213 27.94 -6.60 -0.19
C ARG A 213 28.55 -7.91 -0.72
N LEU A 214 29.89 -8.02 -0.75
CA LEU A 214 30.58 -9.26 -1.14
C LEU A 214 30.32 -10.38 -0.12
N VAL A 215 30.40 -10.08 1.16
CA VAL A 215 30.09 -11.04 2.23
C VAL A 215 28.62 -11.53 2.11
N LYS A 216 27.67 -10.64 1.77
CA LYS A 216 26.29 -11.03 1.52
C LYS A 216 26.14 -11.94 0.30
N ILE A 217 26.87 -11.70 -0.78
CA ILE A 217 26.85 -12.55 -1.98
C ILE A 217 27.28 -13.96 -1.62
N MET A 218 28.40 -14.12 -0.90
CA MET A 218 28.90 -15.43 -0.45
C MET A 218 27.98 -16.14 0.57
N SER A 219 27.11 -15.39 1.23
CA SER A 219 26.19 -15.93 2.25
C SER A 219 24.77 -16.14 1.72
N SER A 220 24.48 -15.71 0.49
CA SER A 220 23.15 -15.88 -0.13
C SER A 220 23.00 -17.31 -0.64
N PRO A 221 21.95 -18.04 -0.26
CA PRO A 221 21.62 -19.30 -0.94
C PRO A 221 21.35 -19.00 -2.42
N ALA A 222 21.90 -19.84 -3.29
CA ALA A 222 21.70 -19.77 -4.73
C ALA A 222 20.27 -20.09 -5.12
#